data_a59bbaa358bc3f967e1dc50e077055f5
#
_entry.id   a59bbaa358bc3f967e1dc50e077055f5
#
_cell.length_a   1.000
_cell.length_b   1.000
_cell.length_c   1.000
_cell.angle_alpha   90.00
_cell.angle_beta   90.00
_cell.angle_gamma   90.00
#
_symmetry.space_group_name_H-M   'P 1'
#
loop_
_entity.id
_entity.type
_entity.pdbx_description
1 polymer ?
#
loop_
_entity_poly.entity_id
_entity_poly.type
_entity_poly.pdbx_seq_one_letter_code
_entity_poly.pdbx_strand_id
1 'polypeptide(L)'
;MLKIGVLGAGHLGKIHLKVLAASSVYSLVGFYDPNPEVKAVLFKSYGYKAFESPEKLIGACDVIDIVTPTLFHFDMAMLALNAKKHVFIEKPIATSDNEAKAIVALANKNRVIGMVGHVERFNPAFKAVSKSITEPKFIE
;
A
#
# COMPACT_ATOMS: atom_id res chain seq x y z
N MET A 1 -9.82 15.37 3.95
CA MET A 1 -9.48 14.04 3.40
C MET A 1 -7.97 13.89 3.41
N LEU A 2 -7.45 12.72 3.81
CA LEU A 2 -6.03 12.42 3.74
C LEU A 2 -5.60 12.24 2.27
N LYS A 3 -4.47 12.84 1.91
CA LYS A 3 -3.87 12.70 0.58
C LYS A 3 -3.17 11.35 0.48
N ILE A 4 -3.53 10.53 -0.51
CA ILE A 4 -2.94 9.20 -0.71
C ILE A 4 -2.31 9.07 -2.10
N GLY A 5 -1.17 8.40 -2.16
CA GLY A 5 -0.47 8.06 -3.40
C GLY A 5 -0.16 6.58 -3.47
N VAL A 6 -0.13 6.03 -4.67
CA VAL A 6 0.10 4.60 -4.91
C VAL A 6 1.48 4.37 -5.51
N LEU A 7 2.28 3.53 -4.88
CA LEU A 7 3.55 3.02 -5.40
C LEU A 7 3.34 1.65 -6.04
N GLY A 8 3.57 1.56 -7.34
CA GLY A 8 3.30 0.38 -8.16
C GLY A 8 1.90 0.42 -8.79
N ALA A 9 1.84 0.45 -10.11
CA ALA A 9 0.60 0.52 -10.89
C ALA A 9 0.44 -0.68 -11.84
N GLY A 10 0.95 -1.84 -11.43
CA GLY A 10 0.72 -3.13 -12.07
C GLY A 10 -0.76 -3.54 -11.99
N HIS A 11 -1.04 -4.84 -12.14
CA HIS A 11 -2.42 -5.33 -12.13
C HIS A 11 -3.17 -4.92 -10.85
N LEU A 12 -2.61 -5.22 -9.68
CA LEU A 12 -3.24 -4.91 -8.39
C LEU A 12 -3.28 -3.40 -8.12
N GLY A 13 -2.19 -2.68 -8.43
CA GLY A 13 -2.14 -1.23 -8.27
C GLY A 13 -3.20 -0.47 -9.05
N LYS A 14 -3.59 -0.94 -10.23
CA LYS A 14 -4.72 -0.38 -11.00
C LYS A 14 -6.05 -0.53 -10.26
N ILE A 15 -6.24 -1.63 -9.54
CA ILE A 15 -7.44 -1.87 -8.72
C ILE A 15 -7.43 -0.89 -7.54
N HIS A 16 -6.31 -0.75 -6.84
CA HIS A 16 -6.15 0.22 -5.74
C HIS A 16 -6.43 1.65 -6.20
N LEU A 17 -5.83 2.07 -7.32
CA LEU A 17 -6.08 3.39 -7.90
C LEU A 17 -7.57 3.64 -8.15
N LYS A 18 -8.29 2.66 -8.73
CA LYS A 18 -9.72 2.77 -8.98
C LYS A 18 -10.54 2.89 -7.70
N VAL A 19 -10.24 2.07 -6.69
CA VAL A 19 -10.91 2.10 -5.38
C VAL A 19 -10.66 3.43 -4.66
N LEU A 20 -9.40 3.88 -4.65
CA LEU A 20 -9.01 5.14 -4.01
C LEU A 20 -9.59 6.37 -4.70
N ALA A 21 -9.68 6.36 -6.03
CA ALA A 21 -10.30 7.44 -6.79
C ALA A 21 -11.81 7.59 -6.50
N ALA A 22 -12.48 6.48 -6.13
CA ALA A 22 -13.90 6.49 -5.74
C ALA A 22 -14.11 6.71 -4.23
N SER A 23 -13.05 6.88 -3.45
CA SER A 23 -13.13 7.00 -1.99
C SER A 23 -13.66 8.37 -1.56
N SER A 24 -14.53 8.38 -0.56
CA SER A 24 -14.95 9.61 0.15
C SER A 24 -14.01 9.98 1.33
N VAL A 25 -13.08 9.10 1.68
CA VAL A 25 -12.16 9.26 2.83
C VAL A 25 -10.81 9.79 2.39
N TYR A 26 -10.33 9.33 1.22
CA TYR A 26 -9.02 9.68 0.67
C TYR A 26 -9.14 10.59 -0.55
N SER A 27 -8.15 11.47 -0.71
CA SER A 27 -7.92 12.23 -1.94
C SER A 27 -6.74 11.59 -2.68
N LEU A 28 -7.00 10.90 -3.79
CA LEU A 28 -5.95 10.30 -4.62
C LEU A 28 -5.13 11.40 -5.28
N VAL A 29 -3.85 11.50 -4.92
CA VAL A 29 -2.91 12.50 -5.46
C VAL A 29 -2.33 12.02 -6.79
N GLY A 30 -2.10 10.71 -6.93
CA GLY A 30 -1.54 10.10 -8.11
C GLY A 30 -0.77 8.81 -7.77
N PHE A 31 0.12 8.43 -8.68
CA PHE A 31 0.87 7.18 -8.54
C PHE A 31 2.29 7.32 -9.08
N TYR A 32 3.15 6.36 -8.71
CA TYR A 32 4.44 6.13 -9.35
C TYR A 32 4.54 4.68 -9.83
N ASP A 33 5.05 4.51 -11.03
CA ASP A 33 5.45 3.22 -11.60
C ASP A 33 6.68 3.46 -12.47
N PRO A 34 7.72 2.59 -12.46
CA PRO A 34 8.90 2.79 -13.31
C PRO A 34 8.60 2.64 -14.80
N ASN A 35 7.53 1.93 -15.18
CA ASN A 35 7.18 1.67 -16.56
C ASN A 35 6.47 2.88 -17.21
N PRO A 36 7.08 3.53 -18.24
CA PRO A 36 6.49 4.69 -18.90
C PRO A 36 5.18 4.37 -19.64
N GLU A 37 5.02 3.15 -20.15
CA GLU A 37 3.79 2.74 -20.83
C GLU A 37 2.61 2.68 -19.87
N VAL A 38 2.85 2.16 -18.66
CA VAL A 38 1.84 2.12 -17.58
C VAL A 38 1.39 3.54 -17.23
N LYS A 39 2.34 4.47 -17.10
CA LYS A 39 2.06 5.89 -16.83
C LYS A 39 1.19 6.50 -17.93
N ALA A 40 1.57 6.31 -19.20
CA ALA A 40 0.85 6.86 -20.34
C ALA A 40 -0.58 6.31 -20.43
N VAL A 41 -0.74 5.00 -20.28
CA VAL A 41 -2.05 4.33 -20.33
C VAL A 41 -2.97 4.84 -19.22
N LEU A 42 -2.50 4.91 -17.98
CA LEU A 42 -3.32 5.31 -16.84
C LEU A 42 -3.69 6.81 -16.90
N PHE A 43 -2.79 7.65 -17.38
CA PHE A 43 -3.11 9.06 -17.63
C PHE A 43 -4.18 9.20 -18.72
N LYS A 44 -4.01 8.54 -19.87
CA LYS A 44 -4.95 8.62 -20.99
C LYS A 44 -6.33 8.07 -20.66
N SER A 45 -6.40 6.94 -19.94
CA SER A 45 -7.66 6.24 -19.68
C SER A 45 -8.45 6.79 -18.51
N TYR A 46 -7.76 7.32 -17.47
CA TYR A 46 -8.39 7.70 -16.20
C TYR A 46 -8.01 9.10 -15.70
N GLY A 47 -7.08 9.77 -16.35
CA GLY A 47 -6.56 11.07 -15.91
C GLY A 47 -5.70 11.00 -14.65
N TYR A 48 -5.23 9.82 -14.23
CA TYR A 48 -4.42 9.69 -13.03
C TYR A 48 -3.05 10.33 -13.21
N LYS A 49 -2.65 11.16 -12.26
CA LYS A 49 -1.36 11.85 -12.29
C LYS A 49 -0.23 10.87 -12.00
N ALA A 50 0.69 10.70 -12.94
CA ALA A 50 1.93 9.96 -12.74
C ALA A 50 3.03 10.88 -12.20
N PHE A 51 3.77 10.41 -11.20
CA PHE A 51 4.93 11.10 -10.65
C PHE A 51 6.22 10.57 -11.28
N GLU A 52 7.25 11.41 -11.28
CA GLU A 52 8.54 11.09 -11.89
C GLU A 52 9.38 10.17 -11.01
N SER A 53 9.22 10.28 -9.67
CA SER A 53 9.92 9.43 -8.70
C SER A 53 9.05 9.12 -7.48
N PRO A 54 9.40 8.05 -6.72
CA PRO A 54 8.74 7.73 -5.46
C PRO A 54 8.79 8.89 -4.46
N GLU A 55 9.92 9.57 -4.36
CA GLU A 55 10.14 10.66 -3.41
C GLU A 55 9.21 11.85 -3.69
N LYS A 56 9.03 12.20 -4.98
CA LYS A 56 8.11 13.27 -5.38
C LYS A 56 6.67 12.93 -5.02
N LEU A 57 6.25 11.67 -5.19
CA LEU A 57 4.92 11.22 -4.79
C LEU A 57 4.78 11.26 -3.27
N ILE A 58 5.74 10.68 -2.54
CA ILE A 58 5.75 10.62 -1.06
C ILE A 58 5.67 12.03 -0.46
N GLY A 59 6.43 12.98 -1.01
CA GLY A 59 6.40 14.38 -0.56
C GLY A 59 5.03 15.05 -0.68
N ALA A 60 4.20 14.61 -1.63
CA ALA A 60 2.89 15.19 -1.90
C ALA A 60 1.73 14.56 -1.10
N CYS A 61 1.99 13.47 -0.34
CA CYS A 61 0.97 12.64 0.30
C CYS A 61 1.08 12.64 1.82
N ASP A 62 0.00 12.22 2.48
CA ASP A 62 -0.07 11.90 3.91
C ASP A 62 0.06 10.39 4.12
N VAL A 63 -0.46 9.62 3.19
CA VAL A 63 -0.49 8.15 3.19
C VAL A 63 0.09 7.61 1.90
N ILE A 64 0.88 6.55 1.99
CA ILE A 64 1.43 5.84 0.83
C ILE A 64 0.90 4.41 0.81
N ASP A 65 0.30 4.05 -0.30
CA ASP A 65 -0.19 2.72 -0.62
C ASP A 65 0.86 1.98 -1.47
N ILE A 66 1.49 0.96 -0.89
CA ILE A 66 2.61 0.22 -1.49
C ILE A 66 2.10 -1.09 -2.09
N VAL A 67 2.03 -1.11 -3.42
CA VAL A 67 1.51 -2.21 -4.25
C VAL A 67 2.55 -2.65 -5.29
N THR A 68 3.80 -2.39 -5.01
CA THR A 68 4.94 -2.85 -5.81
C THR A 68 5.10 -4.38 -5.69
N PRO A 69 5.93 -5.04 -6.52
CA PRO A 69 6.36 -6.40 -6.22
C PRO A 69 7.02 -6.48 -4.84
N THR A 70 6.83 -7.61 -4.14
CA THR A 70 7.27 -7.82 -2.74
C THR A 70 8.72 -7.46 -2.48
N LEU A 71 9.61 -7.72 -3.46
CA LEU A 71 11.04 -7.38 -3.38
C LEU A 71 11.31 -5.89 -3.12
N PHE A 72 10.37 -5.01 -3.45
CA PHE A 72 10.50 -3.57 -3.28
C PHE A 72 9.70 -3.02 -2.09
N HIS A 73 8.92 -3.87 -1.39
CA HIS A 73 8.09 -3.42 -0.27
C HIS A 73 8.91 -2.76 0.83
N PHE A 74 10.03 -3.39 1.21
CA PHE A 74 10.90 -2.87 2.26
C PHE A 74 11.45 -1.49 1.91
N ASP A 75 12.07 -1.33 0.74
CA ASP A 75 12.69 -0.07 0.34
C ASP A 75 11.67 1.06 0.25
N MET A 76 10.52 0.79 -0.36
CA MET A 76 9.43 1.77 -0.49
C MET A 76 8.82 2.13 0.86
N ALA A 77 8.65 1.15 1.75
CA ALA A 77 8.17 1.40 3.11
C ALA A 77 9.16 2.25 3.92
N MET A 78 10.46 1.92 3.87
CA MET A 78 11.49 2.70 4.56
C MET A 78 11.57 4.13 4.04
N LEU A 79 11.42 4.33 2.74
CA LEU A 79 11.40 5.66 2.13
C LEU A 79 10.21 6.49 2.65
N ALA A 80 9.01 5.92 2.64
CA ALA A 80 7.80 6.59 3.11
C ALA A 80 7.82 6.85 4.63
N LEU A 81 8.22 5.86 5.41
CA LEU A 81 8.30 5.97 6.87
C LEU A 81 9.35 6.97 7.33
N ASN A 82 10.52 7.05 6.66
CA ASN A 82 11.53 8.09 6.94
C ASN A 82 11.00 9.50 6.65
N ALA A 83 10.13 9.63 5.66
CA ALA A 83 9.40 10.88 5.38
C ALA A 83 8.20 11.10 6.32
N LYS A 84 8.04 10.28 7.37
CA LYS A 84 6.97 10.33 8.38
C LYS A 84 5.58 10.23 7.76
N LYS A 85 5.42 9.42 6.72
CA LYS A 85 4.11 9.14 6.11
C LYS A 85 3.51 7.87 6.67
N HIS A 86 2.17 7.83 6.76
CA HIS A 86 1.46 6.59 7.00
C HIS A 86 1.63 5.66 5.80
N VAL A 87 1.65 4.34 6.04
CA VAL A 87 1.81 3.35 4.97
C VAL A 87 0.75 2.26 5.05
N PHE A 88 0.23 1.91 3.88
CA PHE A 88 -0.44 0.64 3.64
C PHE A 88 0.48 -0.18 2.74
N ILE A 89 0.74 -1.42 3.10
CA ILE A 89 1.67 -2.30 2.37
C ILE A 89 0.90 -3.57 2.01
N GLU A 90 0.90 -3.93 0.72
CA GLU A 90 0.33 -5.20 0.29
C GLU A 90 1.05 -6.40 0.90
N LYS A 91 0.32 -7.49 0.99
CA LYS A 91 0.86 -8.76 1.51
C LYS A 91 1.77 -9.43 0.46
N PRO A 92 2.83 -10.13 0.91
CA PRO A 92 3.41 -10.13 2.25
C PRO A 92 4.10 -8.80 2.56
N ILE A 93 4.21 -8.43 3.85
CA ILE A 93 4.78 -7.14 4.27
C ILE A 93 6.20 -6.90 3.74
N ALA A 94 7.03 -7.93 3.70
CA ALA A 94 8.42 -7.90 3.26
C ALA A 94 8.88 -9.31 2.85
N THR A 95 10.13 -9.44 2.40
CA THR A 95 10.73 -10.71 2.00
C THR A 95 11.35 -11.47 3.17
N SER A 96 11.60 -10.81 4.29
CA SER A 96 12.20 -11.41 5.48
C SER A 96 11.63 -10.85 6.77
N ASP A 97 11.77 -11.64 7.84
CA ASP A 97 11.36 -11.26 9.19
C ASP A 97 12.13 -10.02 9.71
N ASN A 98 13.41 -9.91 9.36
CA ASN A 98 14.23 -8.75 9.74
C ASN A 98 13.73 -7.44 9.09
N GLU A 99 13.38 -7.49 7.80
CA GLU A 99 12.78 -6.35 7.10
C GLU A 99 11.44 -5.96 7.72
N ALA A 100 10.57 -6.94 8.00
CA ALA A 100 9.29 -6.69 8.64
C ALA A 100 9.45 -6.02 10.02
N LYS A 101 10.38 -6.51 10.84
CA LYS A 101 10.71 -5.92 12.15
C LYS A 101 11.23 -4.48 12.02
N ALA A 102 12.06 -4.22 11.02
CA ALA A 102 12.60 -2.88 10.77
C ALA A 102 11.49 -1.89 10.35
N ILE A 103 10.56 -2.31 9.50
CA ILE A 103 9.38 -1.50 9.13
C ILE A 103 8.56 -1.14 10.36
N VAL A 104 8.23 -2.13 11.21
CA VAL A 104 7.45 -1.90 12.44
C VAL A 104 8.18 -0.96 13.40
N ALA A 105 9.48 -1.18 13.61
CA ALA A 105 10.29 -0.34 14.50
C ALA A 105 10.32 1.12 14.03
N LEU A 106 10.48 1.36 12.72
CA LEU A 106 10.53 2.71 12.17
C LEU A 106 9.15 3.40 12.21
N ALA A 107 8.07 2.67 11.93
CA ALA A 107 6.71 3.20 12.05
C ALA A 107 6.42 3.66 13.48
N ASN A 108 6.75 2.84 14.47
CA ASN A 108 6.61 3.17 15.88
C ASN A 108 7.47 4.37 16.30
N LYS A 109 8.75 4.39 15.90
CA LYS A 109 9.67 5.50 16.18
C LYS A 109 9.13 6.83 15.66
N ASN A 110 8.58 6.82 14.44
CA ASN A 110 8.06 8.02 13.79
C ASN A 110 6.61 8.34 14.18
N ARG A 111 5.95 7.49 14.98
CA ARG A 111 4.55 7.61 15.40
C ARG A 111 3.59 7.71 14.22
N VAL A 112 3.83 6.91 13.20
CA VAL A 112 2.97 6.77 12.01
C VAL A 112 2.30 5.41 11.98
N ILE A 113 1.19 5.30 11.29
CA ILE A 113 0.44 4.06 11.14
C ILE A 113 1.04 3.26 9.97
N GLY A 114 1.39 2.01 10.23
CA GLY A 114 1.65 1.00 9.20
C GLY A 114 0.53 -0.05 9.22
N MET A 115 -0.05 -0.33 8.07
CA MET A 115 -1.08 -1.36 7.90
C MET A 115 -0.68 -2.34 6.80
N VAL A 116 -0.93 -3.62 7.01
CA VAL A 116 -0.71 -4.66 5.99
C VAL A 116 -2.03 -5.07 5.36
N GLY A 117 -2.03 -5.26 4.04
CA GLY A 117 -3.19 -5.59 3.21
C GLY A 117 -3.74 -7.02 3.41
N HIS A 118 -4.01 -7.42 4.64
CA HIS A 118 -4.63 -8.72 4.95
C HIS A 118 -6.14 -8.65 4.68
N VAL A 119 -6.52 -8.55 3.42
CA VAL A 119 -7.92 -8.31 2.99
C VAL A 119 -8.89 -9.39 3.44
N GLU A 120 -8.44 -10.63 3.60
CA GLU A 120 -9.29 -11.74 4.05
C GLU A 120 -9.82 -11.53 5.48
N ARG A 121 -9.21 -10.68 6.29
CA ARG A 121 -9.77 -10.28 7.61
C ARG A 121 -11.14 -9.61 7.49
N PHE A 122 -11.46 -9.08 6.32
CA PHE A 122 -12.74 -8.41 6.04
C PHE A 122 -13.70 -9.28 5.24
N ASN A 123 -13.27 -10.47 4.81
CA ASN A 123 -14.13 -11.43 4.11
C ASN A 123 -15.33 -11.84 4.99
N PRO A 124 -16.58 -11.67 4.53
CA PRO A 124 -17.77 -12.01 5.31
C PRO A 124 -17.80 -13.49 5.75
N ALA A 125 -17.35 -14.40 4.88
CA ALA A 125 -17.30 -15.84 5.19
C ALA A 125 -16.32 -16.10 6.34
N PHE A 126 -15.11 -15.51 6.28
CA PHE A 126 -14.13 -15.62 7.36
C PHE A 126 -14.66 -15.02 8.67
N LYS A 127 -15.29 -13.84 8.61
CA LYS A 127 -15.88 -13.18 9.79
C LYS A 127 -16.97 -14.05 10.45
N ALA A 128 -17.77 -14.74 9.65
CA ALA A 128 -18.85 -15.60 10.14
C ALA A 128 -18.32 -16.77 10.99
N VAL A 129 -17.18 -17.36 10.60
CA VAL A 129 -16.60 -18.52 11.27
C VAL A 129 -15.48 -18.19 12.25
N SER A 130 -14.89 -17.00 12.19
CA SER A 130 -13.69 -16.63 12.95
C SER A 130 -13.83 -16.81 14.48
N LYS A 131 -15.03 -16.60 15.01
CA LYS A 131 -15.33 -16.78 16.44
C LYS A 131 -15.40 -18.25 16.86
N SER A 132 -15.64 -19.16 15.91
CA SER A 132 -15.72 -20.61 16.14
C SER A 132 -14.37 -21.31 15.95
N ILE A 133 -13.37 -20.60 15.42
CA ILE A 133 -12.03 -21.13 15.21
C ILE A 133 -11.25 -20.95 16.52
N THR A 134 -11.23 -22.02 17.33
CA THR A 134 -10.44 -22.07 18.55
C THR A 134 -9.34 -23.12 18.38
N GLU A 135 -8.09 -22.72 18.62
CA GLU A 135 -6.91 -23.60 18.53
C GLU A 135 -6.77 -24.36 17.20
N PRO A 136 -6.75 -23.69 16.04
CA PRO A 136 -6.63 -24.37 14.77
C PRO A 136 -5.25 -25.03 14.66
N LYS A 137 -5.21 -26.34 14.38
CA LYS A 137 -3.98 -27.09 14.15
C LYS A 137 -3.52 -27.01 12.69
N PHE A 138 -4.45 -26.76 11.79
CA PHE A 138 -4.22 -26.66 10.35
C PHE A 138 -5.32 -25.79 9.72
N ILE A 139 -4.94 -24.93 8.78
CA ILE A 139 -5.87 -24.11 7.98
C ILE A 139 -5.40 -24.19 6.53
N GLU A 140 -6.27 -24.62 5.64
CA GLU A 140 -6.06 -24.71 4.19
C GLU A 140 -6.85 -23.66 3.43
#